data_7bb0d365ae38a8da918e3fb14bcadd5b
#
_entry.id   7bb0d365ae38a8da918e3fb14bcadd5b
#
_cell.length_a   1.000
_cell.length_b   1.000
_cell.length_c   1.000
_cell.angle_alpha   90.00
_cell.angle_beta   90.00
_cell.angle_gamma   90.00
#
_symmetry.space_group_name_H-M   'P 1'
#
loop_
_entity.id
_entity.type
_entity.pdbx_description
1 polymer ?
#
loop_
_entity_poly.entity_id
_entity_poly.type
_entity_poly.pdbx_seq_one_letter_code
_entity_poly.pdbx_strand_id
1 'polypeptide(L)'
;MATTDSSLSSFSTNNGHNVSDLSDNNNYNNYIKMFVGLMDGDGSIQVNHREKSLQYRLIIKLSNIKSNYDMLIKIAKVIGGTVRITGKGADVIVVNKKQEVEEIIKIYDIYPPLTSKKICQLAFLKTCLTETSVKAYLINRKLKYSEQLTIIKSNINFIIPSYFKGLSGFIEGEGCFSIRKANNHSFSIGQNDDIYLINAIKQYFEVTNKVRNPYDKFYFLEIYKKEALLKIIAHCTNYPLLGEKLESLKKFNQKLI
;
A
#
# COMPACT_ATOMS: atom_id res chain seq x y z
N MET A 1 6.58 7.92 -28.11
CA MET A 1 5.15 8.20 -28.34
C MET A 1 4.47 8.28 -27.00
N ALA A 2 4.04 9.47 -26.61
CA ALA A 2 3.38 9.70 -25.33
C ALA A 2 1.91 9.30 -25.45
N THR A 3 1.49 8.24 -24.77
CA THR A 3 0.07 7.89 -24.63
C THR A 3 -0.54 8.78 -23.56
N THR A 4 -1.42 9.65 -23.98
CA THR A 4 -2.19 10.59 -23.18
C THR A 4 -3.14 9.85 -22.22
N ASP A 5 -3.03 10.18 -20.97
CA ASP A 5 -3.85 9.74 -19.82
C ASP A 5 -5.25 10.39 -19.90
N SER A 6 -6.10 9.96 -20.85
CA SER A 6 -7.42 10.58 -21.09
C SER A 6 -8.62 9.80 -20.53
N SER A 7 -8.40 8.74 -19.70
CA SER A 7 -9.48 7.86 -19.23
C SER A 7 -9.96 8.08 -17.78
N LEU A 8 -9.48 9.10 -17.08
CA LEU A 8 -9.83 9.37 -15.66
C LEU A 8 -10.98 10.40 -15.47
N SER A 9 -11.63 10.86 -16.53
CA SER A 9 -12.66 11.92 -16.42
C SER A 9 -14.07 11.45 -16.04
N SER A 10 -14.29 10.17 -15.72
CA SER A 10 -15.64 9.62 -15.47
C SER A 10 -15.92 9.15 -14.03
N PHE A 11 -15.09 9.49 -13.04
CA PHE A 11 -15.48 9.31 -11.64
C PHE A 11 -16.35 10.50 -11.18
N SER A 12 -17.59 10.53 -11.66
CA SER A 12 -18.61 11.47 -11.20
C SER A 12 -19.08 11.04 -9.81
N THR A 13 -18.55 11.68 -8.79
CA THR A 13 -19.24 11.71 -7.49
C THR A 13 -20.37 12.72 -7.61
N ASN A 14 -21.62 12.27 -7.54
CA ASN A 14 -22.80 13.10 -7.34
C ASN A 14 -22.75 13.80 -5.97
N ASN A 15 -21.90 14.78 -5.82
CA ASN A 15 -21.94 15.86 -4.86
C ASN A 15 -21.28 17.05 -5.53
N GLY A 16 -22.08 18.07 -5.86
CA GLY A 16 -21.70 19.24 -6.63
C GLY A 16 -20.54 20.03 -6.04
N HIS A 17 -19.33 19.60 -6.34
CA HIS A 17 -18.13 20.40 -6.21
C HIS A 17 -17.53 20.55 -7.60
N ASN A 18 -17.49 21.78 -8.08
CA ASN A 18 -16.76 22.19 -9.28
C ASN A 18 -15.29 21.78 -9.12
N VAL A 19 -14.86 20.77 -9.90
CA VAL A 19 -13.44 20.36 -9.99
C VAL A 19 -12.77 21.31 -10.98
N SER A 20 -12.23 22.41 -10.48
CA SER A 20 -11.55 23.40 -11.30
C SER A 20 -10.09 23.65 -10.92
N ASP A 21 -9.41 22.72 -10.22
CA ASP A 21 -8.00 22.91 -9.88
C ASP A 21 -7.14 21.69 -10.21
N LEU A 22 -6.14 21.87 -11.09
CA LEU A 22 -5.12 20.87 -11.41
C LEU A 22 -4.34 20.40 -10.17
N SER A 23 -4.26 21.25 -9.12
CA SER A 23 -3.67 20.90 -7.82
C SER A 23 -4.49 19.87 -7.06
N ASP A 24 -5.81 19.90 -7.14
CA ASP A 24 -6.72 18.98 -6.46
C ASP A 24 -6.68 17.59 -7.10
N ASN A 25 -6.55 17.49 -8.42
CA ASN A 25 -6.40 16.23 -9.13
C ASN A 25 -5.08 15.52 -8.81
N ASN A 26 -3.98 16.25 -8.68
CA ASN A 26 -2.69 15.69 -8.27
C ASN A 26 -2.74 15.18 -6.82
N ASN A 27 -3.35 15.92 -5.92
CA ASN A 27 -3.54 15.50 -4.53
C ASN A 27 -4.43 14.25 -4.43
N TYR A 28 -5.54 14.22 -5.16
CA TYR A 28 -6.44 13.07 -5.22
C TYR A 28 -5.71 11.79 -5.64
N ASN A 29 -4.97 11.84 -6.75
CA ASN A 29 -4.18 10.71 -7.25
C ASN A 29 -3.08 10.27 -6.27
N ASN A 30 -2.47 11.21 -5.54
CA ASN A 30 -1.47 10.91 -4.53
C ASN A 30 -2.07 10.14 -3.35
N TYR A 31 -3.28 10.48 -2.88
CA TYR A 31 -3.96 9.71 -1.83
C TYR A 31 -4.35 8.32 -2.28
N ILE A 32 -4.77 8.14 -3.54
CA ILE A 32 -5.06 6.81 -4.12
C ILE A 32 -3.80 5.95 -4.14
N LYS A 33 -2.68 6.48 -4.64
CA LYS A 33 -1.40 5.76 -4.69
C LYS A 33 -0.87 5.45 -3.29
N MET A 34 -1.01 6.40 -2.35
CA MET A 34 -0.70 6.19 -0.93
C MET A 34 -1.54 5.05 -0.35
N PHE A 35 -2.85 5.03 -0.60
CA PHE A 35 -3.73 3.96 -0.16
C PHE A 35 -3.32 2.60 -0.71
N VAL A 36 -3.04 2.49 -2.02
CA VAL A 36 -2.63 1.23 -2.65
C VAL A 36 -1.34 0.69 -2.02
N GLY A 37 -0.31 1.54 -1.89
CA GLY A 37 0.96 1.14 -1.28
C GLY A 37 0.83 0.78 0.20
N LEU A 38 0.03 1.52 0.96
CA LEU A 38 -0.23 1.23 2.37
C LEU A 38 -1.04 -0.07 2.54
N MET A 39 -1.97 -0.35 1.61
CA MET A 39 -2.68 -1.62 1.58
C MET A 39 -1.76 -2.80 1.26
N ASP A 40 -0.75 -2.61 0.42
CA ASP A 40 0.26 -3.64 0.14
C ASP A 40 1.09 -3.99 1.39
N GLY A 41 1.49 -2.99 2.20
CA GLY A 41 2.14 -3.20 3.49
C GLY A 41 1.15 -3.69 4.56
N ASP A 42 0.51 -2.77 5.24
CA ASP A 42 -0.30 -3.00 6.45
C ASP A 42 -1.76 -3.36 6.19
N GLY A 43 -2.21 -3.36 4.94
CA GLY A 43 -3.60 -3.62 4.61
C GLY A 43 -4.02 -5.08 4.67
N SER A 44 -5.32 -5.31 4.65
CA SER A 44 -5.94 -6.64 4.53
C SER A 44 -7.22 -6.56 3.72
N ILE A 45 -7.33 -7.41 2.70
CA ILE A 45 -8.54 -7.61 1.89
C ILE A 45 -9.20 -8.90 2.38
N GLN A 46 -10.39 -8.80 2.93
CA GLN A 46 -11.06 -9.89 3.62
C GLN A 46 -12.44 -10.16 3.02
N VAL A 47 -12.77 -11.44 2.89
CA VAL A 47 -14.13 -11.92 2.71
C VAL A 47 -14.47 -12.83 3.89
N ASN A 48 -15.56 -12.54 4.54
CA ASN A 48 -16.11 -13.32 5.64
C ASN A 48 -17.55 -13.71 5.31
N HIS A 49 -18.17 -14.56 6.12
CA HIS A 49 -19.59 -14.89 5.98
C HIS A 49 -20.33 -14.72 7.32
N ARG A 50 -21.57 -14.36 7.23
CA ARG A 50 -22.55 -14.46 8.32
C ARG A 50 -23.74 -15.23 7.77
N GLU A 51 -24.09 -16.33 8.45
CA GLU A 51 -25.25 -17.17 8.08
C GLU A 51 -25.42 -17.35 6.56
N LYS A 52 -26.21 -16.49 5.93
CA LYS A 52 -26.60 -16.57 4.50
C LYS A 52 -25.94 -15.54 3.59
N SER A 53 -25.04 -14.70 4.10
CA SER A 53 -24.45 -13.60 3.33
C SER A 53 -22.94 -13.51 3.47
N LEU A 54 -22.27 -13.01 2.40
CA LEU A 54 -20.87 -12.67 2.44
C LEU A 54 -20.67 -11.22 2.90
N GLN A 55 -19.58 -11.00 3.62
CA GLN A 55 -19.14 -9.69 4.07
C GLN A 55 -17.76 -9.39 3.47
N TYR A 56 -17.64 -8.24 2.84
CA TYR A 56 -16.43 -7.77 2.21
C TYR A 56 -15.81 -6.68 3.06
N ARG A 57 -14.50 -6.72 3.27
CA ARG A 57 -13.82 -5.73 4.11
C ARG A 57 -12.42 -5.45 3.57
N LEU A 58 -12.11 -4.18 3.39
CA LEU A 58 -10.74 -3.71 3.22
C LEU A 58 -10.36 -2.96 4.49
N ILE A 59 -9.24 -3.33 5.09
CA ILE A 59 -8.85 -2.82 6.41
C ILE A 59 -7.37 -2.42 6.36
N ILE A 60 -7.07 -1.20 6.82
CA ILE A 60 -5.72 -0.76 7.19
C ILE A 60 -5.76 -0.51 8.69
N LYS A 61 -4.77 -1.07 9.41
CA LYS A 61 -4.69 -0.93 10.86
C LYS A 61 -3.29 -0.44 11.23
N LEU A 62 -3.24 0.76 11.82
CA LEU A 62 -2.01 1.41 12.23
C LEU A 62 -2.01 1.70 13.74
N SER A 63 -0.87 2.12 14.27
CA SER A 63 -0.75 2.60 15.65
C SER A 63 -1.58 3.86 15.85
N ASN A 64 -2.23 3.98 17.02
CA ASN A 64 -3.03 5.16 17.38
C ASN A 64 -2.12 6.36 17.68
N ILE A 65 -1.69 7.02 16.61
CA ILE A 65 -0.86 8.24 16.62
C ILE A 65 -1.59 9.27 15.76
N LYS A 66 -1.63 10.51 16.21
CA LYS A 66 -2.37 11.59 15.55
C LYS A 66 -2.08 11.70 14.05
N SER A 67 -0.81 11.58 13.63
CA SER A 67 -0.43 11.64 12.21
C SER A 67 -1.03 10.50 11.40
N ASN A 68 -1.07 9.28 11.94
CA ASN A 68 -1.71 8.13 11.29
C ASN A 68 -3.22 8.34 11.16
N TYR A 69 -3.87 8.83 12.21
CA TYR A 69 -5.30 9.15 12.19
C TYR A 69 -5.61 10.20 11.13
N ASP A 70 -4.88 11.32 11.12
CA ASP A 70 -5.06 12.41 10.16
C ASP A 70 -4.82 11.94 8.72
N MET A 71 -3.84 11.06 8.49
CA MET A 71 -3.59 10.42 7.19
C MET A 71 -4.77 9.56 6.77
N LEU A 72 -5.25 8.67 7.64
CA LEU A 72 -6.38 7.79 7.34
C LEU A 72 -7.66 8.56 7.05
N ILE A 73 -7.93 9.66 7.75
CA ILE A 73 -9.06 10.55 7.46
C ILE A 73 -8.96 11.16 6.06
N LYS A 74 -7.77 11.60 5.65
CA LYS A 74 -7.55 12.14 4.29
C LYS A 74 -7.76 11.07 3.23
N ILE A 75 -7.24 9.87 3.45
CA ILE A 75 -7.45 8.72 2.56
C ILE A 75 -8.95 8.38 2.47
N ALA A 76 -9.65 8.28 3.61
CA ALA A 76 -11.07 7.94 3.65
C ALA A 76 -11.96 8.95 2.90
N LYS A 77 -11.60 10.23 2.87
CA LYS A 77 -12.30 11.25 2.08
C LYS A 77 -12.25 10.96 0.57
N VAL A 78 -11.22 10.26 0.11
CA VAL A 78 -10.98 9.97 -1.31
C VAL A 78 -11.55 8.60 -1.70
N ILE A 79 -11.31 7.57 -0.89
CA ILE A 79 -11.68 6.19 -1.23
C ILE A 79 -12.98 5.71 -0.58
N GLY A 80 -13.57 6.49 0.33
CA GLY A 80 -14.66 6.05 1.20
C GLY A 80 -14.16 5.32 2.44
N GLY A 81 -15.08 4.69 3.14
CA GLY A 81 -14.79 3.95 4.37
C GLY A 81 -14.94 4.77 5.66
N THR A 82 -14.62 4.14 6.77
CA THR A 82 -14.77 4.73 8.10
C THR A 82 -13.50 4.56 8.91
N VAL A 83 -12.96 5.64 9.46
CA VAL A 83 -11.82 5.62 10.39
C VAL A 83 -12.35 5.47 11.82
N ARG A 84 -11.77 4.54 12.57
CA ARG A 84 -12.17 4.22 13.95
C ARG A 84 -10.95 4.01 14.82
N ILE A 85 -11.01 4.48 16.06
CA ILE A 85 -10.08 4.07 17.12
C ILE A 85 -10.62 2.78 17.71
N THR A 86 -9.82 1.73 17.74
CA THR A 86 -10.20 0.44 18.35
C THR A 86 -9.85 0.42 19.83
N GLY A 87 -10.48 -0.48 20.60
CA GLY A 87 -10.20 -0.66 22.03
C GLY A 87 -8.75 -1.03 22.38
N LYS A 88 -7.90 -1.32 21.37
CA LYS A 88 -6.46 -1.53 21.51
C LYS A 88 -5.65 -0.29 21.12
N GLY A 89 -6.28 0.87 20.96
CA GLY A 89 -5.61 2.12 20.62
C GLY A 89 -5.05 2.19 19.20
N ALA A 90 -5.52 1.39 18.27
CA ALA A 90 -5.09 1.41 16.88
C ALA A 90 -6.13 2.09 15.98
N ASP A 91 -5.67 2.98 15.11
CA ASP A 91 -6.50 3.56 14.06
C ASP A 91 -6.76 2.52 12.97
N VAL A 92 -7.97 2.52 12.47
CA VAL A 92 -8.39 1.55 11.44
C VAL A 92 -9.23 2.27 10.41
N ILE A 93 -8.86 2.14 9.15
CA ILE A 93 -9.78 2.42 8.05
C ILE A 93 -10.50 1.13 7.67
N VAL A 94 -11.81 1.18 7.59
CA VAL A 94 -12.64 0.03 7.22
C VAL A 94 -13.57 0.45 6.09
N VAL A 95 -13.43 -0.21 4.95
CA VAL A 95 -14.37 -0.14 3.83
C VAL A 95 -15.14 -1.46 3.82
N ASN A 96 -16.46 -1.42 4.01
CA ASN A 96 -17.29 -2.61 4.14
C ASN A 96 -18.67 -2.50 3.45
N LYS A 97 -19.01 -1.36 2.88
CA LYS A 97 -20.17 -1.26 2.00
C LYS A 97 -19.80 -1.83 0.64
N LYS A 98 -20.64 -2.72 0.11
CA LYS A 98 -20.38 -3.41 -1.16
C LYS A 98 -20.05 -2.41 -2.28
N GLN A 99 -20.81 -1.35 -2.40
CA GLN A 99 -20.60 -0.30 -3.40
C GLN A 99 -19.23 0.37 -3.27
N GLU A 100 -18.79 0.74 -2.05
CA GLU A 100 -17.46 1.32 -1.81
C GLU A 100 -16.34 0.31 -2.16
N VAL A 101 -16.56 -0.98 -1.86
CA VAL A 101 -15.61 -2.05 -2.21
C VAL A 101 -15.47 -2.19 -3.73
N GLU A 102 -16.58 -2.11 -4.46
CA GLU A 102 -16.60 -2.16 -5.93
C GLU A 102 -15.87 -0.95 -6.55
N GLU A 103 -16.00 0.25 -5.98
CA GLU A 103 -15.22 1.41 -6.42
C GLU A 103 -13.71 1.23 -6.17
N ILE A 104 -13.32 0.67 -5.03
CA ILE A 104 -11.91 0.37 -4.76
C ILE A 104 -11.37 -0.70 -5.71
N ILE A 105 -12.18 -1.66 -6.15
CA ILE A 105 -11.76 -2.63 -7.18
C ILE A 105 -11.38 -1.92 -8.47
N LYS A 106 -12.13 -0.89 -8.90
CA LYS A 106 -11.76 -0.08 -10.07
C LYS A 106 -10.42 0.64 -9.88
N ILE A 107 -10.12 1.10 -8.65
CA ILE A 107 -8.78 1.63 -8.33
C ILE A 107 -7.71 0.56 -8.54
N TYR A 108 -7.95 -0.67 -8.08
CA TYR A 108 -7.01 -1.78 -8.27
C TYR A 108 -6.91 -2.28 -9.71
N ASP A 109 -7.88 -2.02 -10.57
CA ASP A 109 -7.78 -2.30 -12.00
C ASP A 109 -6.79 -1.34 -12.69
N ILE A 110 -6.66 -0.11 -12.17
CA ILE A 110 -5.69 0.90 -12.65
C ILE A 110 -4.34 0.77 -11.94
N TYR A 111 -4.35 0.54 -10.63
CA TYR A 111 -3.19 0.44 -9.75
C TYR A 111 -3.18 -0.93 -9.03
N PRO A 112 -2.83 -2.02 -9.70
CA PRO A 112 -2.87 -3.35 -9.11
C PRO A 112 -1.91 -3.47 -7.90
N PRO A 113 -2.26 -4.30 -6.90
CA PRO A 113 -1.39 -4.53 -5.77
C PRO A 113 -0.12 -5.25 -6.22
N LEU A 114 0.99 -5.00 -5.51
CA LEU A 114 2.31 -5.53 -5.86
C LEU A 114 2.69 -6.76 -5.03
N THR A 115 2.15 -6.93 -3.83
CA THR A 115 2.46 -8.08 -2.99
C THR A 115 1.63 -9.29 -3.39
N SER A 116 2.27 -10.47 -3.45
CA SER A 116 1.62 -11.72 -3.90
C SER A 116 0.37 -12.05 -3.05
N LYS A 117 0.43 -11.78 -1.75
CA LYS A 117 -0.72 -11.97 -0.85
C LYS A 117 -1.90 -11.07 -1.20
N LYS A 118 -1.66 -9.80 -1.52
CA LYS A 118 -2.75 -8.87 -1.86
C LYS A 118 -3.33 -9.20 -3.23
N ILE A 119 -2.48 -9.63 -4.18
CA ILE A 119 -2.95 -10.13 -5.50
C ILE A 119 -3.93 -11.30 -5.29
N CYS A 120 -3.55 -12.30 -4.50
CA CYS A 120 -4.43 -13.43 -4.17
C CYS A 120 -5.70 -13.00 -3.43
N GLN A 121 -5.60 -12.10 -2.46
CA GLN A 121 -6.75 -11.60 -1.70
C GLN A 121 -7.72 -10.84 -2.60
N LEU A 122 -7.22 -10.01 -3.50
CA LEU A 122 -8.03 -9.24 -4.45
C LEU A 122 -8.72 -10.16 -5.45
N ALA A 123 -8.01 -11.14 -6.02
CA ALA A 123 -8.59 -12.12 -6.92
C ALA A 123 -9.72 -12.90 -6.25
N PHE A 124 -9.51 -13.36 -5.02
CA PHE A 124 -10.52 -14.05 -4.22
C PHE A 124 -11.73 -13.16 -3.89
N LEU A 125 -11.50 -11.87 -3.57
CA LEU A 125 -12.57 -10.90 -3.35
C LEU A 125 -13.43 -10.74 -4.62
N LYS A 126 -12.81 -10.57 -5.80
CA LYS A 126 -13.50 -10.42 -7.08
C LYS A 126 -14.38 -11.65 -7.38
N THR A 127 -13.84 -12.86 -7.18
CA THR A 127 -14.61 -14.11 -7.32
C THR A 127 -15.81 -14.15 -6.37
N CYS A 128 -15.65 -13.77 -5.11
CA CYS A 128 -16.74 -13.76 -4.13
C CYS A 128 -17.81 -12.68 -4.38
N LEU A 129 -17.47 -11.60 -5.09
CA LEU A 129 -18.44 -10.57 -5.48
C LEU A 129 -19.33 -11.01 -6.64
N THR A 130 -18.81 -11.84 -7.56
CA THR A 130 -19.57 -12.47 -8.63
C THR A 130 -20.35 -13.68 -8.13
N GLU A 131 -19.70 -14.55 -7.37
CA GLU A 131 -20.30 -15.76 -6.80
C GLU A 131 -20.63 -15.55 -5.32
N THR A 132 -21.80 -15.00 -5.02
CA THR A 132 -22.20 -14.59 -3.66
C THR A 132 -22.61 -15.74 -2.73
N SER A 133 -22.46 -17.00 -3.17
CA SER A 133 -22.82 -18.19 -2.41
C SER A 133 -21.89 -18.44 -1.23
N VAL A 134 -22.44 -18.49 0.00
CA VAL A 134 -21.69 -18.88 1.21
C VAL A 134 -21.14 -20.31 1.07
N LYS A 135 -21.87 -21.22 0.43
CA LYS A 135 -21.41 -22.61 0.19
C LYS A 135 -20.16 -22.63 -0.69
N ALA A 136 -20.16 -21.90 -1.81
CA ALA A 136 -19.01 -21.76 -2.68
C ALA A 136 -17.83 -21.10 -1.96
N TYR A 137 -18.06 -20.02 -1.20
CA TYR A 137 -17.06 -19.39 -0.36
C TYR A 137 -16.39 -20.37 0.61
N LEU A 138 -17.15 -21.19 1.32
CA LEU A 138 -16.62 -22.15 2.29
C LEU A 138 -15.72 -23.21 1.63
N ILE A 139 -16.03 -23.61 0.41
CA ILE A 139 -15.21 -24.53 -0.39
C ILE A 139 -13.91 -23.81 -0.83
N ASN A 140 -14.04 -22.60 -1.42
CA ASN A 140 -12.96 -21.93 -2.12
C ASN A 140 -12.01 -21.14 -1.20
N ARG A 141 -12.42 -20.77 0.04
CA ARG A 141 -11.59 -19.97 0.95
C ARG A 141 -10.24 -20.61 1.27
N LYS A 142 -10.13 -21.93 1.22
CA LYS A 142 -8.88 -22.67 1.46
C LYS A 142 -7.89 -22.52 0.29
N LEU A 143 -8.39 -22.24 -0.91
CA LEU A 143 -7.61 -22.08 -2.13
C LEU A 143 -7.19 -20.63 -2.41
N LYS A 144 -7.55 -19.69 -1.54
CA LYS A 144 -7.28 -18.26 -1.71
C LYS A 144 -5.82 -17.93 -2.06
N TYR A 145 -4.87 -18.70 -1.57
CA TYR A 145 -3.44 -18.50 -1.79
C TYR A 145 -2.80 -19.56 -2.67
N SER A 146 -3.56 -20.38 -3.38
CA SER A 146 -3.03 -21.47 -4.26
C SER A 146 -2.07 -20.93 -5.32
N GLU A 147 -2.34 -19.76 -5.87
CA GLU A 147 -1.55 -19.13 -6.92
C GLU A 147 -0.37 -18.28 -6.41
N GLN A 148 -0.19 -18.13 -5.09
CA GLN A 148 0.82 -17.22 -4.54
C GLN A 148 2.24 -17.59 -4.99
N LEU A 149 2.60 -18.88 -4.99
CA LEU A 149 3.92 -19.33 -5.44
C LEU A 149 4.14 -19.10 -6.94
N THR A 150 3.11 -19.26 -7.75
CA THR A 150 3.15 -18.98 -9.20
C THR A 150 3.39 -17.48 -9.42
N ILE A 151 2.68 -16.61 -8.69
CA ILE A 151 2.87 -15.16 -8.75
C ILE A 151 4.30 -14.79 -8.39
N ILE A 152 4.85 -15.32 -7.30
CA ILE A 152 6.23 -15.04 -6.88
C ILE A 152 7.24 -15.44 -7.96
N LYS A 153 7.09 -16.63 -8.54
CA LYS A 153 7.99 -17.14 -9.58
C LYS A 153 7.91 -16.34 -10.88
N SER A 154 6.71 -15.94 -11.30
CA SER A 154 6.51 -15.16 -12.54
C SER A 154 7.05 -13.73 -12.43
N ASN A 155 7.20 -13.18 -11.22
CA ASN A 155 7.68 -11.82 -10.99
C ASN A 155 9.18 -11.71 -10.67
N ILE A 156 10.00 -12.71 -11.00
CA ILE A 156 11.43 -12.71 -10.64
C ILE A 156 12.20 -11.50 -11.20
N ASN A 157 11.78 -10.98 -12.35
CA ASN A 157 12.33 -9.79 -13.02
C ASN A 157 11.41 -8.58 -12.90
N PHE A 158 10.64 -8.49 -11.83
CA PHE A 158 9.67 -7.42 -11.60
C PHE A 158 10.37 -6.05 -11.54
N ILE A 159 9.81 -5.09 -12.27
CA ILE A 159 10.22 -3.69 -12.25
C ILE A 159 9.10 -2.87 -11.63
N ILE A 160 9.45 -1.94 -10.74
CA ILE A 160 8.48 -1.06 -10.11
C ILE A 160 7.74 -0.26 -11.19
N PRO A 161 6.41 -0.39 -11.30
CA PRO A 161 5.63 0.35 -12.29
C PRO A 161 5.71 1.86 -12.05
N SER A 162 5.56 2.65 -13.11
CA SER A 162 5.63 4.11 -13.04
C SER A 162 4.59 4.73 -12.09
N TYR A 163 3.41 4.13 -11.94
CA TYR A 163 2.39 4.56 -10.99
C TYR A 163 2.79 4.32 -9.54
N PHE A 164 3.68 3.37 -9.28
CA PHE A 164 4.22 3.09 -7.94
C PHE A 164 5.30 4.09 -7.53
N LYS A 165 5.37 5.22 -8.21
CA LYS A 165 5.95 6.45 -7.60
C LYS A 165 5.29 6.74 -6.24
N GLY A 166 4.07 6.20 -5.99
CA GLY A 166 3.47 6.01 -4.65
C GLY A 166 4.09 4.89 -3.80
N LEU A 167 5.36 4.47 -4.01
CA LEU A 167 6.15 3.65 -3.08
C LEU A 167 6.13 4.21 -1.65
N SER A 168 5.85 5.50 -1.51
CA SER A 168 5.66 6.14 -0.21
C SER A 168 4.58 5.49 0.65
N GLY A 169 3.50 4.98 0.07
CA GLY A 169 2.48 4.24 0.83
C GLY A 169 3.02 2.92 1.39
N PHE A 170 3.82 2.19 0.61
CA PHE A 170 4.50 0.98 1.07
C PHE A 170 5.60 1.30 2.10
N ILE A 171 6.35 2.41 1.91
CA ILE A 171 7.33 2.90 2.90
C ILE A 171 6.62 3.33 4.20
N GLU A 172 5.44 3.94 4.13
CA GLU A 172 4.65 4.31 5.31
C GLU A 172 4.30 3.08 6.15
N GLY A 173 3.96 1.94 5.53
CA GLY A 173 3.74 0.67 6.23
C GLY A 173 5.04 0.00 6.68
N GLU A 174 5.91 -0.34 5.75
CA GLU A 174 7.02 -1.27 5.93
C GLU A 174 8.39 -0.59 6.12
N GLY A 175 8.52 0.70 5.82
CA GLY A 175 9.79 1.43 5.89
C GLY A 175 10.21 1.76 7.33
N CYS A 176 11.51 1.80 7.57
CA CYS A 176 12.07 2.19 8.86
C CYS A 176 13.28 3.12 8.67
N PHE A 177 13.20 4.33 9.24
CA PHE A 177 14.29 5.30 9.31
C PHE A 177 14.97 5.19 10.67
N SER A 178 16.15 4.58 10.72
CA SER A 178 16.87 4.31 11.98
C SER A 178 17.98 5.35 12.21
N ILE A 179 17.85 6.10 13.30
CA ILE A 179 18.87 7.03 13.81
C ILE A 179 19.70 6.28 14.85
N ARG A 180 20.97 6.04 14.55
CA ARG A 180 21.88 5.31 15.42
C ARG A 180 22.93 6.24 16.04
N LYS A 181 23.52 5.84 17.16
CA LYS A 181 24.71 6.51 17.74
C LYS A 181 25.85 6.48 16.72
N ALA A 182 26.78 7.45 16.82
CA ALA A 182 27.95 7.58 15.93
C ALA A 182 27.62 7.81 14.44
N ASN A 183 26.56 8.53 14.14
CA ASN A 183 26.17 8.93 12.76
C ASN A 183 25.99 7.76 11.77
N ASN A 184 25.78 6.56 12.26
CA ASN A 184 25.56 5.38 11.43
C ASN A 184 24.05 5.18 11.18
N HIS A 185 23.46 6.06 10.39
CA HIS A 185 22.02 6.02 10.07
C HIS A 185 21.73 5.00 8.99
N SER A 186 20.52 4.41 9.03
CA SER A 186 20.08 3.47 7.99
C SER A 186 18.60 3.65 7.66
N PHE A 187 18.26 3.34 6.41
CA PHE A 187 16.90 3.05 5.99
C PHE A 187 16.77 1.55 5.76
N SER A 188 15.68 0.98 6.19
CA SER A 188 15.39 -0.43 5.92
C SER A 188 13.94 -0.65 5.52
N ILE A 189 13.73 -1.70 4.73
CA ILE A 189 12.43 -2.13 4.27
C ILE A 189 12.44 -3.65 4.09
N GLY A 190 11.35 -4.32 4.45
CA GLY A 190 11.26 -5.77 4.34
C GLY A 190 9.86 -6.23 3.99
N GLN A 191 9.78 -7.48 3.49
CA GLN A 191 8.51 -8.11 3.15
C GLN A 191 8.60 -9.63 3.24
N ASN A 192 7.50 -10.25 3.66
CA ASN A 192 7.39 -11.70 3.65
C ASN A 192 7.05 -12.21 2.24
N ASP A 193 7.65 -13.33 1.85
CA ASP A 193 7.43 -14.07 0.59
C ASP A 193 7.94 -13.35 -0.68
N ASP A 194 7.77 -12.03 -0.81
CA ASP A 194 7.90 -11.26 -2.04
C ASP A 194 9.31 -10.70 -2.26
N ILE A 195 10.32 -11.59 -2.38
CA ILE A 195 11.72 -11.20 -2.67
C ILE A 195 11.83 -10.34 -3.94
N TYR A 196 10.98 -10.57 -4.93
CA TYR A 196 10.98 -9.82 -6.18
C TYR A 196 10.70 -8.33 -5.94
N LEU A 197 9.78 -8.00 -5.01
CA LEU A 197 9.44 -6.62 -4.68
C LEU A 197 10.62 -5.92 -3.98
N ILE A 198 11.28 -6.59 -3.03
CA ILE A 198 12.46 -6.04 -2.34
C ILE A 198 13.63 -5.84 -3.31
N ASN A 199 13.82 -6.76 -4.28
CA ASN A 199 14.81 -6.59 -5.34
C ASN A 199 14.46 -5.43 -6.28
N ALA A 200 13.20 -5.25 -6.63
CA ALA A 200 12.75 -4.11 -7.45
C ALA A 200 12.95 -2.77 -6.72
N ILE A 201 12.68 -2.70 -5.41
CA ILE A 201 12.96 -1.52 -4.58
C ILE A 201 14.46 -1.22 -4.53
N LYS A 202 15.29 -2.27 -4.37
CA LYS A 202 16.75 -2.16 -4.46
C LYS A 202 17.20 -1.56 -5.77
N GLN A 203 16.66 -2.04 -6.89
CA GLN A 203 16.95 -1.53 -8.23
C GLN A 203 16.46 -0.10 -8.41
N TYR A 204 15.27 0.22 -7.96
CA TYR A 204 14.67 1.56 -8.05
C TYR A 204 15.52 2.64 -7.36
N PHE A 205 16.10 2.34 -6.18
CA PHE A 205 17.00 3.24 -5.48
C PHE A 205 18.48 3.10 -5.92
N GLU A 206 18.78 2.21 -6.90
CA GLU A 206 20.13 1.95 -7.43
C GLU A 206 21.14 1.61 -6.33
N VAL A 207 20.74 0.77 -5.37
CA VAL A 207 21.61 0.39 -4.26
C VAL A 207 22.22 -0.99 -4.48
N THR A 208 23.46 -1.17 -4.00
CA THR A 208 24.23 -2.41 -4.15
C THR A 208 24.09 -3.35 -2.95
N ASN A 209 23.42 -2.90 -1.87
CA ASN A 209 23.24 -3.68 -0.67
C ASN A 209 22.62 -5.04 -0.96
N LYS A 210 23.07 -6.08 -0.24
CA LYS A 210 22.51 -7.44 -0.37
C LYS A 210 21.14 -7.48 0.31
N VAL A 211 20.15 -8.03 -0.39
CA VAL A 211 18.88 -8.44 0.25
C VAL A 211 19.18 -9.62 1.17
N ARG A 212 18.83 -9.51 2.44
CA ARG A 212 19.02 -10.54 3.46
C ARG A 212 17.72 -11.31 3.68
N ASN A 213 17.86 -12.56 4.11
CA ASN A 213 16.74 -13.39 4.57
C ASN A 213 17.06 -13.84 6.01
N PRO A 214 16.78 -12.99 7.01
CA PRO A 214 17.10 -13.29 8.40
C PRO A 214 16.19 -14.36 9.02
N TYR A 215 14.98 -14.53 8.48
CA TYR A 215 13.99 -15.52 8.91
C TYR A 215 13.38 -16.18 7.68
N ASP A 216 12.80 -17.36 7.85
CA ASP A 216 12.11 -18.05 6.74
C ASP A 216 11.09 -17.12 6.07
N LYS A 217 11.22 -16.99 4.75
CA LYS A 217 10.35 -16.15 3.88
C LYS A 217 10.35 -14.65 4.15
N PHE A 218 11.13 -14.11 5.08
CA PHE A 218 11.24 -12.67 5.30
C PHE A 218 12.46 -12.11 4.59
N TYR A 219 12.25 -11.23 3.62
CA TYR A 219 13.30 -10.58 2.84
C TYR A 219 13.46 -9.13 3.27
N PHE A 220 14.71 -8.71 3.49
CA PHE A 220 15.03 -7.46 4.14
C PHE A 220 16.19 -6.75 3.41
N LEU A 221 15.98 -5.47 3.08
CA LEU A 221 16.97 -4.58 2.51
C LEU A 221 17.29 -3.49 3.53
N GLU A 222 18.58 -3.30 3.83
CA GLU A 222 19.05 -2.24 4.71
C GLU A 222 20.14 -1.42 4.03
N ILE A 223 20.02 -0.10 4.03
CA ILE A 223 20.80 0.85 3.27
C ILE A 223 21.47 1.83 4.23
N TYR A 224 22.80 2.02 4.09
CA TYR A 224 23.61 2.86 4.98
C TYR A 224 24.34 3.99 4.23
N LYS A 225 24.62 3.83 2.92
CA LYS A 225 25.38 4.82 2.16
C LYS A 225 24.62 6.13 2.08
N LYS A 226 25.27 7.25 2.45
CA LYS A 226 24.67 8.59 2.48
C LYS A 226 24.02 8.96 1.16
N GLU A 227 24.69 8.70 0.04
CA GLU A 227 24.17 9.02 -1.30
C GLU A 227 22.84 8.27 -1.60
N ALA A 228 22.76 7.02 -1.20
CA ALA A 228 21.54 6.23 -1.36
C ALA A 228 20.43 6.69 -0.40
N LEU A 229 20.76 7.04 0.83
CA LEU A 229 19.79 7.61 1.79
C LEU A 229 19.24 8.95 1.28
N LEU A 230 20.06 9.79 0.65
CA LEU A 230 19.61 11.04 0.03
C LEU A 230 18.62 10.79 -1.12
N LYS A 231 18.81 9.74 -1.94
CA LYS A 231 17.85 9.34 -2.99
C LYS A 231 16.49 8.95 -2.38
N ILE A 232 16.51 8.21 -1.27
CA ILE A 232 15.27 7.82 -0.55
C ILE A 232 14.57 9.05 0.03
N ILE A 233 15.32 9.97 0.64
CA ILE A 233 14.79 11.24 1.14
C ILE A 233 14.18 12.07 0.01
N ALA A 234 14.89 12.20 -1.13
CA ALA A 234 14.38 12.90 -2.30
C ALA A 234 13.09 12.27 -2.84
N HIS A 235 13.00 10.93 -2.88
CA HIS A 235 11.77 10.22 -3.24
C HIS A 235 10.63 10.59 -2.29
N CYS A 236 10.85 10.50 -0.97
CA CYS A 236 9.83 10.81 0.03
C CYS A 236 9.51 12.31 0.12
N THR A 237 10.34 13.19 -0.44
CA THR A 237 10.05 14.61 -0.59
C THR A 237 9.15 14.86 -1.79
N ASN A 238 9.44 14.21 -2.92
CA ASN A 238 8.64 14.31 -4.15
C ASN A 238 7.28 13.60 -4.05
N TYR A 239 7.21 12.53 -3.26
CA TYR A 239 6.01 11.72 -2.97
C TYR A 239 5.85 11.62 -1.45
N PRO A 240 5.25 12.63 -0.80
CA PRO A 240 5.31 12.78 0.65
C PRO A 240 4.70 11.63 1.42
N LEU A 241 5.39 11.20 2.48
CA LEU A 241 4.81 10.42 3.56
C LEU A 241 3.77 11.27 4.32
N LEU A 242 2.76 10.65 4.89
CA LEU A 242 1.63 11.37 5.49
C LEU A 242 1.38 11.02 6.95
N GLY A 243 1.86 9.86 7.41
CA GLY A 243 1.65 9.34 8.75
C GLY A 243 2.87 9.48 9.66
N GLU A 244 3.07 8.49 10.51
CA GLU A 244 4.17 8.44 11.48
C GLU A 244 5.55 8.50 10.84
N LYS A 245 5.70 7.89 9.65
CA LYS A 245 6.99 7.86 8.97
C LYS A 245 7.43 9.23 8.46
N LEU A 246 6.51 10.16 8.23
CA LEU A 246 6.86 11.55 7.92
C LEU A 246 7.68 12.21 9.05
N GLU A 247 7.25 12.01 10.30
CA GLU A 247 7.99 12.58 11.46
C GLU A 247 9.34 11.88 11.65
N SER A 248 9.38 10.56 11.41
CA SER A 248 10.62 9.78 11.43
C SER A 248 11.59 10.25 10.34
N LEU A 249 11.11 10.50 9.13
CA LEU A 249 11.89 11.04 8.01
C LEU A 249 12.45 12.43 8.31
N LYS A 250 11.64 13.35 8.87
CA LYS A 250 12.10 14.69 9.25
C LYS A 250 13.27 14.64 10.22
N LYS A 251 13.13 13.84 11.30
CA LYS A 251 14.20 13.65 12.29
C LYS A 251 15.44 13.01 11.66
N PHE A 252 15.24 12.04 10.79
CA PHE A 252 16.30 11.34 10.08
C PHE A 252 17.08 12.30 9.17
N ASN A 253 16.39 13.11 8.38
CA ASN A 253 17.00 14.10 7.48
C ASN A 253 17.83 15.14 8.25
N GLN A 254 17.31 15.67 9.38
CA GLN A 254 18.03 16.62 10.24
C GLN A 254 19.34 16.06 10.80
N LYS A 255 19.46 14.73 10.95
CA LYS A 255 20.64 14.07 11.50
C LYS A 255 21.62 13.61 10.44
N LEU A 256 21.16 13.46 9.21
CA LEU A 256 21.99 13.00 8.09
C LEU A 256 22.78 14.13 7.40
N ILE A 257 22.24 15.35 7.44
CA ILE A 257 22.87 16.56 6.90
C ILE A 257 23.83 17.16 7.92
#